data_6b99764635efd384aa92eee232e74bec
#
_entry.id   6b99764635efd384aa92eee232e74bec
#
_cell.length_a   1.000
_cell.length_b   1.000
_cell.length_c   1.000
_cell.angle_alpha   90.00
_cell.angle_beta   90.00
_cell.angle_gamma   90.00
#
_symmetry.space_group_name_H-M   'P 1'
#
loop_
_entity.id
_entity.type
_entity.pdbx_description
1 polymer ?
#
loop_
_entity_poly.entity_id
_entity_poly.type
_entity_poly.pdbx_seq_one_letter_code
_entity_poly.pdbx_strand_id
1 'polypeptide(L)'
;NEIKEKTDILDLVSEYVKLEKRGRNYIGLCPFHDEKTPSFTVSEDKQICHCFGCKKGGNVFQFIQDIKDISFVEAVQELGERVNIKVDIGHSNPSTTQIASEDLKMIEMHELINEYYMYALMKSVEGEEALNYLVNRGFTEELIKSRGIGYAPNNAHFCHDFLQQKGYDIELAYEAGLLSRNEENFSYYDRFRDRIMFPLKNAQGRIVGFSGRTYNNQ
;
A
#
# COMPACT_ATOMS: atom_id res chain seq x y z
N ASN A 1 -0.95 12.63 -18.56
CA ASN A 1 0.26 12.38 -19.37
C ASN A 1 0.97 13.67 -19.81
N GLU A 2 0.22 14.73 -20.13
CA GLU A 2 0.76 15.99 -20.66
C GLU A 2 1.75 16.70 -19.71
N ILE A 3 1.51 16.72 -18.41
CA ILE A 3 2.42 17.29 -17.41
C ILE A 3 3.75 16.54 -17.40
N LYS A 4 3.71 15.22 -17.47
CA LYS A 4 4.92 14.39 -17.51
C LYS A 4 5.76 14.63 -18.76
N GLU A 5 5.12 14.88 -19.89
CA GLU A 5 5.78 15.14 -21.17
C GLU A 5 6.40 16.54 -21.23
N LYS A 6 5.81 17.50 -20.53
CA LYS A 6 6.29 18.90 -20.46
C LYS A 6 7.27 19.16 -19.31
N THR A 7 7.42 18.23 -18.37
CA THR A 7 8.35 18.38 -17.25
C THR A 7 9.59 17.54 -17.51
N ASP A 8 10.72 18.16 -17.78
CA ASP A 8 11.99 17.46 -17.93
C ASP A 8 12.54 17.05 -16.55
N ILE A 9 12.90 15.76 -16.39
CA ILE A 9 13.40 15.20 -15.13
C ILE A 9 14.77 15.79 -14.76
N LEU A 10 15.61 16.10 -15.74
CA LEU A 10 16.95 16.64 -15.48
C LEU A 10 16.84 18.07 -14.95
N ASP A 11 16.00 18.89 -15.56
CA ASP A 11 15.76 20.27 -15.13
C ASP A 11 15.19 20.27 -13.70
N LEU A 12 14.18 19.43 -13.45
CA LEU A 12 13.54 19.32 -12.14
C LEU A 12 14.51 18.88 -11.06
N VAL A 13 15.28 17.82 -11.29
CA VAL A 13 16.23 17.28 -10.29
C VAL A 13 17.40 18.23 -10.06
N SER A 14 17.84 18.98 -11.07
CA SER A 14 18.94 19.92 -10.98
C SER A 14 18.69 21.09 -10.00
N GLU A 15 17.42 21.36 -9.69
CA GLU A 15 17.06 22.36 -8.66
C GLU A 15 17.42 21.88 -7.24
N TYR A 16 17.48 20.59 -7.01
CA TYR A 16 17.69 19.97 -5.69
C TYR A 16 19.06 19.30 -5.56
N VAL A 17 19.64 18.84 -6.66
CA VAL A 17 20.86 18.02 -6.68
C VAL A 17 21.84 18.58 -7.69
N LYS A 18 23.09 18.81 -7.25
CA LYS A 18 24.17 19.16 -8.18
C LYS A 18 24.53 17.90 -8.99
N LEU A 19 24.25 17.93 -10.29
CA LEU A 19 24.45 16.82 -11.20
C LEU A 19 25.68 17.04 -12.10
N GLU A 20 26.44 15.97 -12.32
CA GLU A 20 27.57 15.93 -13.25
C GLU A 20 27.28 14.93 -14.38
N LYS A 21 27.50 15.31 -15.62
CA LYS A 21 27.28 14.44 -16.78
C LYS A 21 28.30 13.29 -16.82
N ARG A 22 27.81 12.07 -16.88
CA ARG A 22 28.63 10.84 -17.07
C ARG A 22 28.03 9.97 -18.16
N GLY A 23 28.61 10.05 -19.34
CA GLY A 23 28.10 9.35 -20.53
C GLY A 23 26.72 9.85 -20.94
N ARG A 24 25.71 8.97 -20.93
CA ARG A 24 24.31 9.28 -21.29
C ARG A 24 23.47 9.71 -20.08
N ASN A 25 24.01 9.60 -18.86
CA ASN A 25 23.30 9.89 -17.63
C ASN A 25 23.97 11.04 -16.87
N TYR A 26 23.27 11.54 -15.87
CA TYR A 26 23.79 12.52 -14.93
C TYR A 26 23.85 11.90 -13.53
N ILE A 27 24.89 12.20 -12.76
CA ILE A 27 25.13 11.59 -11.44
C ILE A 27 25.36 12.69 -10.40
N GLY A 28 24.80 12.52 -9.22
CA GLY A 28 24.97 13.43 -8.07
C GLY A 28 24.86 12.69 -6.74
N LEU A 29 24.99 13.44 -5.64
CA LEU A 29 24.70 12.93 -4.30
C LEU A 29 23.20 12.77 -4.14
N CYS A 30 22.76 11.70 -3.48
CA CYS A 30 21.37 11.42 -3.27
C CYS A 30 20.72 12.43 -2.31
N PRO A 31 19.55 13.01 -2.65
CA PRO A 31 18.84 13.90 -1.76
C PRO A 31 18.04 13.18 -0.67
N PHE A 32 17.93 11.84 -0.73
CA PHE A 32 17.08 11.03 0.12
C PHE A 32 17.84 10.28 1.23
N HIS A 33 19.18 10.30 1.21
CA HIS A 33 20.03 9.72 2.25
C HIS A 33 21.42 10.35 2.23
N ASP A 34 22.10 10.34 3.37
CA ASP A 34 23.45 10.86 3.48
C ASP A 34 24.47 9.94 2.83
N GLU A 35 25.25 10.46 1.88
CA GLU A 35 26.33 9.74 1.22
C GLU A 35 27.49 10.67 0.85
N LYS A 36 28.69 10.10 0.78
CA LYS A 36 29.91 10.84 0.37
C LYS A 36 30.29 10.58 -1.09
N THR A 37 29.79 9.50 -1.67
CA THR A 37 30.08 9.10 -3.04
C THR A 37 28.78 9.16 -3.85
N PRO A 38 28.75 9.87 -4.98
CA PRO A 38 27.55 10.03 -5.79
C PRO A 38 26.99 8.67 -6.25
N SER A 39 25.73 8.39 -5.90
CA SER A 39 25.01 7.19 -6.30
C SER A 39 23.64 7.46 -6.91
N PHE A 40 23.24 8.73 -6.97
CA PHE A 40 21.98 9.14 -7.55
C PHE A 40 22.16 9.44 -9.03
N THR A 41 21.43 8.73 -9.88
CA THR A 41 21.56 8.80 -11.34
C THR A 41 20.25 9.31 -11.96
N VAL A 42 20.37 10.23 -12.92
CA VAL A 42 19.25 10.75 -13.71
C VAL A 42 19.47 10.38 -15.18
N SER A 43 18.48 9.77 -15.78
CA SER A 43 18.45 9.45 -17.22
C SER A 43 17.50 10.39 -17.94
N GLU A 44 18.05 11.32 -18.69
CA GLU A 44 17.30 12.26 -19.54
C GLU A 44 16.51 11.50 -20.63
N ASP A 45 17.15 10.52 -21.29
CA ASP A 45 16.50 9.72 -22.35
C ASP A 45 15.28 8.94 -21.85
N LYS A 46 15.32 8.44 -20.60
CA LYS A 46 14.25 7.62 -20.01
C LYS A 46 13.29 8.42 -19.14
N GLN A 47 13.61 9.69 -18.86
CA GLN A 47 12.83 10.56 -17.98
C GLN A 47 12.58 9.92 -16.58
N ILE A 48 13.67 9.36 -15.99
CA ILE A 48 13.66 8.74 -14.67
C ILE A 48 14.93 9.07 -13.88
N CYS A 49 14.82 9.06 -12.57
CA CYS A 49 15.95 9.07 -11.64
C CYS A 49 15.98 7.78 -10.79
N HIS A 50 17.14 7.42 -10.28
CA HIS A 50 17.32 6.26 -9.41
C HIS A 50 18.58 6.38 -8.57
N CYS A 51 18.45 6.08 -7.27
CA CYS A 51 19.59 5.96 -6.35
C CYS A 51 20.04 4.51 -6.22
N PHE A 52 21.29 4.22 -6.51
CA PHE A 52 21.86 2.88 -6.34
C PHE A 52 22.15 2.56 -4.85
N GLY A 53 22.23 3.57 -3.98
CA GLY A 53 22.40 3.40 -2.53
C GLY A 53 21.07 3.01 -1.85
N CYS A 54 20.12 3.93 -1.74
CA CYS A 54 18.86 3.72 -1.02
C CYS A 54 17.72 3.13 -1.86
N LYS A 55 17.91 2.92 -3.16
CA LYS A 55 16.93 2.37 -4.13
C LYS A 55 15.73 3.27 -4.42
N LYS A 56 15.64 4.46 -3.84
CA LYS A 56 14.62 5.44 -4.20
C LYS A 56 14.83 5.95 -5.62
N GLY A 57 13.72 6.28 -6.29
CA GLY A 57 13.73 6.84 -7.64
C GLY A 57 12.42 6.62 -8.36
N GLY A 58 12.31 7.16 -9.56
CA GLY A 58 11.09 7.08 -10.38
C GLY A 58 11.04 8.21 -11.41
N ASN A 59 9.84 8.60 -11.82
CA ASN A 59 9.59 9.72 -12.72
C ASN A 59 9.46 11.05 -11.95
N VAL A 60 9.17 12.14 -12.66
CA VAL A 60 9.03 13.50 -12.10
C VAL A 60 8.04 13.57 -10.94
N PHE A 61 6.92 12.84 -10.99
CA PHE A 61 5.94 12.84 -9.91
C PHE A 61 6.49 12.15 -8.66
N GLN A 62 7.10 10.97 -8.81
CA GLN A 62 7.67 10.24 -7.69
C GLN A 62 8.81 11.03 -7.04
N PHE A 63 9.66 11.69 -7.84
CA PHE A 63 10.73 12.52 -7.33
C PHE A 63 10.21 13.67 -6.45
N ILE A 64 9.19 14.42 -6.92
CA ILE A 64 8.59 15.51 -6.15
C ILE A 64 7.88 15.02 -4.89
N GLN A 65 7.16 13.89 -4.97
CA GLN A 65 6.55 13.28 -3.79
C GLN A 65 7.60 12.96 -2.72
N ASP A 66 8.69 12.31 -3.11
CA ASP A 66 9.73 11.86 -2.19
C ASP A 66 10.56 13.02 -1.61
N ILE A 67 10.80 14.09 -2.38
CA ILE A 67 11.65 15.22 -1.92
C ILE A 67 10.89 16.22 -1.04
N LYS A 68 9.58 16.36 -1.26
CA LYS A 68 8.74 17.31 -0.52
C LYS A 68 7.82 16.63 0.50
N ASP A 69 7.80 15.31 0.54
CA ASP A 69 6.90 14.50 1.38
C ASP A 69 5.41 14.87 1.17
N ILE A 70 5.01 14.97 -0.10
CA ILE A 70 3.66 15.35 -0.51
C ILE A 70 2.95 14.20 -1.22
N SER A 71 1.62 14.28 -1.27
CA SER A 71 0.79 13.31 -1.99
C SER A 71 0.97 13.40 -3.52
N PHE A 72 0.55 12.35 -4.24
CA PHE A 72 0.57 12.35 -5.70
C PHE A 72 -0.27 13.50 -6.30
N VAL A 73 -1.40 13.82 -5.68
CA VAL A 73 -2.29 14.90 -6.13
C VAL A 73 -1.60 16.26 -6.01
N GLU A 74 -0.95 16.52 -4.89
CA GLU A 74 -0.18 17.73 -4.67
C GLU A 74 1.03 17.83 -5.62
N ALA A 75 1.71 16.70 -5.89
CA ALA A 75 2.78 16.63 -6.88
C ALA A 75 2.30 16.97 -8.30
N VAL A 76 1.10 16.48 -8.67
CA VAL A 76 0.47 16.79 -9.97
C VAL A 76 0.08 18.27 -10.07
N GLN A 77 -0.42 18.87 -8.99
CA GLN A 77 -0.72 20.32 -8.93
C GLN A 77 0.54 21.15 -9.14
N GLU A 78 1.57 20.88 -8.34
CA GLU A 78 2.81 21.64 -8.38
C GLU A 78 3.49 21.55 -9.75
N LEU A 79 3.60 20.36 -10.31
CA LEU A 79 4.19 20.19 -11.64
C LEU A 79 3.29 20.78 -12.74
N GLY A 80 1.96 20.73 -12.57
CA GLY A 80 1.00 21.37 -13.47
C GLY A 80 1.18 22.90 -13.50
N GLU A 81 1.32 23.53 -12.35
CA GLU A 81 1.58 24.98 -12.23
C GLU A 81 2.89 25.37 -12.92
N ARG A 82 3.96 24.58 -12.77
CA ARG A 82 5.26 24.82 -13.41
C ARG A 82 5.20 24.84 -14.94
N VAL A 83 4.36 23.99 -15.53
CA VAL A 83 4.23 23.88 -16.98
C VAL A 83 3.02 24.64 -17.53
N ASN A 84 2.41 25.54 -16.72
CA ASN A 84 1.20 26.29 -17.05
C ASN A 84 0.02 25.44 -17.53
N ILE A 85 -0.04 24.20 -17.08
CA ILE A 85 -1.21 23.35 -17.24
C ILE A 85 -2.06 23.57 -15.99
N LYS A 86 -3.18 24.27 -16.15
CA LYS A 86 -4.21 24.27 -15.10
C LYS A 86 -4.70 22.85 -14.94
N VAL A 87 -4.17 22.17 -13.95
CA VAL A 87 -4.80 20.96 -13.45
C VAL A 87 -6.05 21.47 -12.78
N ASP A 88 -7.18 21.41 -13.46
CA ASP A 88 -8.49 21.54 -12.84
C ASP A 88 -8.64 20.30 -11.92
N ILE A 89 -7.97 20.40 -10.78
CA ILE A 89 -8.45 19.68 -9.61
C ILE A 89 -9.66 20.52 -9.27
N GLY A 90 -10.70 20.34 -10.10
CA GLY A 90 -11.98 20.97 -9.92
C GLY A 90 -12.24 20.82 -8.45
N HIS A 91 -12.65 21.90 -7.80
CA HIS A 91 -13.15 21.87 -6.44
C HIS A 91 -13.76 20.51 -6.23
N SER A 92 -12.97 19.67 -5.56
CA SER A 92 -13.25 18.28 -5.25
C SER A 92 -14.57 17.85 -5.89
N ASN A 93 -14.51 17.18 -7.05
CA ASN A 93 -15.59 16.25 -7.30
C ASN A 93 -15.70 15.48 -6.01
N PRO A 94 -16.79 15.57 -5.27
CA PRO A 94 -16.94 14.83 -4.03
C PRO A 94 -16.53 13.36 -4.21
N SER A 95 -16.66 12.84 -5.43
CA SER A 95 -16.22 11.52 -5.84
C SER A 95 -14.72 11.24 -5.70
N THR A 96 -13.80 12.16 -6.08
CA THR A 96 -12.35 11.82 -6.08
C THR A 96 -11.74 11.94 -4.69
N THR A 97 -12.17 12.92 -3.89
CA THR A 97 -11.77 13.01 -2.46
C THR A 97 -12.44 11.91 -1.66
N GLN A 98 -13.65 11.52 -2.02
CA GLN A 98 -14.39 10.43 -1.42
C GLN A 98 -13.73 9.08 -1.72
N ILE A 99 -13.35 8.81 -2.97
CA ILE A 99 -12.61 7.60 -3.39
C ILE A 99 -11.27 7.49 -2.64
N ALA A 100 -10.46 8.56 -2.57
CA ALA A 100 -9.21 8.55 -1.82
C ALA A 100 -9.41 8.32 -0.30
N SER A 101 -10.51 8.85 0.27
CA SER A 101 -10.87 8.62 1.67
C SER A 101 -11.42 7.21 1.92
N GLU A 102 -12.11 6.63 0.95
CA GLU A 102 -12.63 5.27 0.99
C GLU A 102 -11.50 4.23 0.86
N ASP A 103 -10.56 4.44 -0.05
CA ASP A 103 -9.36 3.60 -0.17
C ASP A 103 -8.54 3.57 1.13
N LEU A 104 -8.36 4.71 1.79
CA LEU A 104 -7.68 4.78 3.09
C LEU A 104 -8.44 4.00 4.17
N LYS A 105 -9.76 4.14 4.23
CA LYS A 105 -10.61 3.39 5.17
C LYS A 105 -10.56 1.88 4.89
N MET A 106 -10.54 1.46 3.62
CA MET A 106 -10.38 0.06 3.26
C MET A 106 -9.05 -0.51 3.76
N ILE A 107 -7.95 0.24 3.60
CA ILE A 107 -6.63 -0.12 4.12
C ILE A 107 -6.67 -0.23 5.65
N GLU A 108 -7.24 0.76 6.35
CA GLU A 108 -7.38 0.75 7.81
C GLU A 108 -8.17 -0.46 8.29
N MET A 109 -9.27 -0.81 7.62
CA MET A 109 -10.05 -2.02 7.94
C MET A 109 -9.21 -3.30 7.77
N HIS A 110 -8.43 -3.41 6.70
CA HIS A 110 -7.55 -4.57 6.48
C HIS A 110 -6.48 -4.68 7.58
N GLU A 111 -5.85 -3.57 7.95
CA GLU A 111 -4.82 -3.56 9.00
C GLU A 111 -5.42 -3.95 10.36
N LEU A 112 -6.58 -3.39 10.71
CA LEU A 112 -7.29 -3.69 11.93
C LEU A 112 -7.72 -5.18 12.01
N ILE A 113 -8.26 -5.72 10.92
CA ILE A 113 -8.66 -7.13 10.84
C ILE A 113 -7.42 -8.04 10.88
N ASN A 114 -6.29 -7.63 10.29
CA ASN A 114 -5.05 -8.40 10.36
C ASN A 114 -4.52 -8.52 11.81
N GLU A 115 -4.57 -7.45 12.59
CA GLU A 115 -4.18 -7.49 14.01
C GLU A 115 -5.01 -8.53 14.78
N TYR A 116 -6.32 -8.56 14.51
CA TYR A 116 -7.18 -9.56 15.10
C TYR A 116 -6.84 -10.98 14.64
N TYR A 117 -6.64 -11.22 13.35
CA TYR A 117 -6.27 -12.53 12.84
C TYR A 117 -4.93 -13.02 13.41
N MET A 118 -3.96 -12.14 13.61
CA MET A 118 -2.70 -12.46 14.28
C MET A 118 -2.94 -12.84 15.74
N TYR A 119 -3.78 -12.07 16.45
CA TYR A 119 -4.17 -12.39 17.82
C TYR A 119 -4.88 -13.75 17.91
N ALA A 120 -5.85 -14.00 17.02
CA ALA A 120 -6.59 -15.27 16.98
C ALA A 120 -5.65 -16.46 16.75
N LEU A 121 -4.69 -16.36 15.83
CA LEU A 121 -3.70 -17.42 15.59
C LEU A 121 -2.84 -17.72 16.81
N MET A 122 -2.40 -16.68 17.52
CA MET A 122 -1.39 -16.82 18.58
C MET A 122 -1.97 -17.02 19.98
N LYS A 123 -3.24 -16.69 20.19
CA LYS A 123 -3.84 -16.57 21.54
C LYS A 123 -5.20 -17.25 21.70
N SER A 124 -5.88 -17.63 20.63
CA SER A 124 -7.17 -18.31 20.75
C SER A 124 -7.00 -19.85 20.75
N VAL A 125 -7.92 -20.52 21.40
CA VAL A 125 -7.98 -21.99 21.38
C VAL A 125 -8.24 -22.52 19.96
N GLU A 126 -9.08 -21.81 19.21
CA GLU A 126 -9.40 -22.16 17.82
C GLU A 126 -8.19 -22.01 16.87
N GLY A 127 -7.28 -21.06 17.17
CA GLY A 127 -6.06 -20.83 16.40
C GLY A 127 -4.95 -21.84 16.63
N GLU A 128 -5.02 -22.64 17.69
CA GLU A 128 -3.95 -23.57 18.10
C GLU A 128 -3.66 -24.63 17.02
N GLU A 129 -4.68 -25.21 16.42
CA GLU A 129 -4.52 -26.20 15.33
C GLU A 129 -3.87 -25.58 14.10
N ALA A 130 -4.28 -24.36 13.72
CA ALA A 130 -3.71 -23.62 12.60
C ALA A 130 -2.24 -23.27 12.87
N LEU A 131 -1.90 -22.86 14.10
CA LEU A 131 -0.53 -22.58 14.51
C LEU A 131 0.34 -23.83 14.44
N ASN A 132 -0.14 -24.96 14.99
CA ASN A 132 0.55 -26.25 14.95
C ASN A 132 0.78 -26.72 13.50
N TYR A 133 -0.18 -26.52 12.61
CA TYR A 133 -0.02 -26.80 11.19
C TYR A 133 1.12 -25.98 10.58
N LEU A 134 1.21 -24.69 10.87
CA LEU A 134 2.29 -23.82 10.37
C LEU A 134 3.66 -24.25 10.92
N VAL A 135 3.75 -24.54 12.22
CA VAL A 135 4.99 -25.00 12.87
C VAL A 135 5.47 -26.32 12.26
N ASN A 136 4.56 -27.27 12.04
CA ASN A 136 4.88 -28.55 11.38
C ASN A 136 5.33 -28.39 9.93
N ARG A 137 4.98 -27.29 9.29
CA ARG A 137 5.45 -26.89 7.96
C ARG A 137 6.78 -26.12 7.98
N GLY A 138 7.39 -25.95 9.15
CA GLY A 138 8.68 -25.27 9.31
C GLY A 138 8.61 -23.76 9.48
N PHE A 139 7.43 -23.19 9.72
CA PHE A 139 7.31 -21.77 10.06
C PHE A 139 7.71 -21.54 11.51
N THR A 140 8.61 -20.60 11.76
CA THR A 140 8.90 -20.15 13.14
C THR A 140 7.89 -19.10 13.58
N GLU A 141 7.71 -18.95 14.89
CA GLU A 141 6.84 -17.89 15.42
C GLU A 141 7.30 -16.49 14.99
N GLU A 142 8.62 -16.26 14.92
CA GLU A 142 9.16 -14.98 14.46
C GLU A 142 8.79 -14.71 12.99
N LEU A 143 8.85 -15.72 12.14
CA LEU A 143 8.45 -15.59 10.74
C LEU A 143 6.95 -15.32 10.62
N ILE A 144 6.11 -16.04 11.38
CA ILE A 144 4.66 -15.84 11.43
C ILE A 144 4.33 -14.39 11.81
N LYS A 145 4.93 -13.89 12.90
CA LYS A 145 4.74 -12.51 13.38
C LYS A 145 5.24 -11.47 12.38
N SER A 146 6.45 -11.65 11.85
CA SER A 146 7.05 -10.68 10.91
C SER A 146 6.30 -10.58 9.58
N ARG A 147 5.64 -11.66 9.15
CA ARG A 147 4.82 -11.68 7.92
C ARG A 147 3.37 -11.29 8.16
N GLY A 148 2.95 -11.15 9.42
CA GLY A 148 1.57 -10.81 9.77
C GLY A 148 0.60 -11.95 9.49
N ILE A 149 1.05 -13.21 9.53
CA ILE A 149 0.19 -14.37 9.29
C ILE A 149 -0.77 -14.52 10.46
N GLY A 150 -2.05 -14.76 10.16
CA GLY A 150 -3.12 -14.84 11.14
C GLY A 150 -4.07 -16.01 10.90
N TYR A 151 -5.14 -16.05 11.67
CA TYR A 151 -6.21 -17.04 11.58
C TYR A 151 -7.58 -16.36 11.60
N ALA A 152 -8.40 -16.64 10.61
CA ALA A 152 -9.80 -16.26 10.58
C ALA A 152 -10.64 -17.34 11.29
N PRO A 153 -11.26 -17.05 12.44
CA PRO A 153 -12.07 -18.00 13.18
C PRO A 153 -13.25 -18.56 12.39
N ASN A 154 -13.77 -19.68 12.81
CA ASN A 154 -14.98 -20.27 12.22
C ASN A 154 -16.25 -19.57 12.73
N ASN A 155 -16.34 -18.27 12.48
CA ASN A 155 -17.49 -17.44 12.81
C ASN A 155 -17.94 -16.69 11.56
N ALA A 156 -19.25 -16.71 11.27
CA ALA A 156 -19.80 -16.12 10.05
C ALA A 156 -19.96 -14.59 10.12
N HIS A 157 -19.91 -14.00 11.30
CA HIS A 157 -20.21 -12.59 11.51
C HIS A 157 -19.18 -11.85 12.37
N PHE A 158 -18.02 -12.46 12.62
CA PHE A 158 -17.03 -11.81 13.47
C PHE A 158 -16.51 -10.50 12.87
N CYS A 159 -16.04 -10.56 11.63
CA CYS A 159 -15.50 -9.39 10.91
C CYS A 159 -16.59 -8.33 10.72
N HIS A 160 -17.80 -8.76 10.32
CA HIS A 160 -18.96 -7.90 10.18
C HIS A 160 -19.26 -7.14 11.48
N ASP A 161 -19.48 -7.85 12.59
CA ASP A 161 -19.88 -7.26 13.87
C ASP A 161 -18.77 -6.37 14.45
N PHE A 162 -17.52 -6.80 14.30
CA PHE A 162 -16.37 -6.03 14.77
C PHE A 162 -16.21 -4.71 14.02
N LEU A 163 -16.30 -4.72 12.69
CA LEU A 163 -16.22 -3.49 11.89
C LEU A 163 -17.40 -2.57 12.13
N GLN A 164 -18.61 -3.12 12.26
CA GLN A 164 -19.81 -2.36 12.59
C GLN A 164 -19.69 -1.68 13.97
N GLN A 165 -19.19 -2.39 14.99
CA GLN A 165 -18.96 -1.83 16.33
C GLN A 165 -17.90 -0.71 16.32
N LYS A 166 -16.93 -0.78 15.41
CA LYS A 166 -15.91 0.27 15.21
C LYS A 166 -16.41 1.45 14.38
N GLY A 167 -17.64 1.39 13.87
CA GLY A 167 -18.25 2.47 13.10
C GLY A 167 -17.85 2.52 11.63
N TYR A 168 -17.30 1.41 11.09
CA TYR A 168 -17.03 1.31 9.65
C TYR A 168 -18.29 1.00 8.86
N ASP A 169 -18.34 1.50 7.63
CA ASP A 169 -19.39 1.20 6.68
C ASP A 169 -19.27 -0.26 6.20
N ILE A 170 -20.34 -1.02 6.32
CA ILE A 170 -20.39 -2.45 5.99
C ILE A 170 -20.38 -2.67 4.47
N GLU A 171 -20.97 -1.77 3.67
CA GLU A 171 -20.87 -1.82 2.21
C GLU A 171 -19.40 -1.64 1.77
N LEU A 172 -18.70 -0.68 2.38
CA LEU A 172 -17.28 -0.47 2.12
C LEU A 172 -16.42 -1.68 2.53
N ALA A 173 -16.77 -2.37 3.62
CA ALA A 173 -16.11 -3.62 4.03
C ALA A 173 -16.36 -4.78 3.03
N TYR A 174 -17.53 -4.81 2.41
CA TYR A 174 -17.84 -5.74 1.32
C TYR A 174 -17.03 -5.41 0.06
N GLU A 175 -16.96 -4.15 -0.35
CA GLU A 175 -16.13 -3.68 -1.46
C GLU A 175 -14.64 -3.95 -1.23
N ALA A 176 -14.16 -3.77 0.01
CA ALA A 176 -12.81 -4.14 0.43
C ALA A 176 -12.53 -5.66 0.39
N GLY A 177 -13.56 -6.48 0.15
CA GLY A 177 -13.43 -7.94 0.07
C GLY A 177 -13.24 -8.65 1.41
N LEU A 178 -13.54 -7.98 2.52
CA LEU A 178 -13.56 -8.57 3.87
C LEU A 178 -14.84 -9.36 4.13
N LEU A 179 -15.93 -8.93 3.53
CA LEU A 179 -17.24 -9.55 3.64
C LEU A 179 -17.69 -10.14 2.30
N SER A 180 -18.67 -11.02 2.36
CA SER A 180 -19.48 -11.52 1.25
C SER A 180 -20.94 -11.16 1.49
N ARG A 181 -21.75 -11.09 0.43
CA ARG A 181 -23.18 -10.81 0.51
C ARG A 181 -23.97 -12.01 0.01
N ASN A 182 -25.02 -12.34 0.74
CA ASN A 182 -25.99 -13.35 0.28
C ASN A 182 -26.91 -12.71 -0.78
N GLU A 183 -27.03 -13.33 -1.93
CA GLU A 183 -27.82 -12.80 -3.06
C GLU A 183 -29.34 -12.84 -2.83
N GLU A 184 -29.82 -13.74 -1.94
CA GLU A 184 -31.26 -13.92 -1.70
C GLU A 184 -31.81 -12.90 -0.70
N ASN A 185 -31.08 -12.66 0.39
CA ASN A 185 -31.54 -11.81 1.50
C ASN A 185 -30.68 -10.56 1.75
N PHE A 186 -29.65 -10.34 0.92
CA PHE A 186 -28.73 -9.23 0.97
C PHE A 186 -27.96 -9.07 2.30
N SER A 187 -27.94 -10.12 3.15
CA SER A 187 -27.18 -10.09 4.41
C SER A 187 -25.68 -10.25 4.14
N TYR A 188 -24.86 -9.58 4.95
CA TYR A 188 -23.41 -9.68 4.91
C TYR A 188 -22.90 -10.74 5.88
N TYR A 189 -21.84 -11.43 5.50
CA TYR A 189 -21.15 -12.43 6.31
C TYR A 189 -19.65 -12.43 5.99
N ASP A 190 -18.85 -12.97 6.91
CA ASP A 190 -17.40 -13.02 6.78
C ASP A 190 -16.97 -13.85 5.57
N ARG A 191 -16.14 -13.26 4.72
CA ARG A 191 -15.59 -13.92 3.53
C ARG A 191 -14.66 -15.07 3.87
N PHE A 192 -13.85 -14.89 4.92
CA PHE A 192 -12.86 -15.86 5.36
C PHE A 192 -13.27 -16.45 6.70
N ARG A 193 -13.35 -17.78 6.74
CA ARG A 193 -13.71 -18.55 7.95
C ARG A 193 -12.88 -19.82 7.98
N ASP A 194 -12.40 -20.17 9.17
CA ASP A 194 -11.58 -21.36 9.40
C ASP A 194 -10.41 -21.48 8.42
N ARG A 195 -9.62 -20.39 8.34
CA ARG A 195 -8.50 -20.29 7.38
C ARG A 195 -7.28 -19.62 8.00
N ILE A 196 -6.11 -20.10 7.61
CA ILE A 196 -4.86 -19.34 7.81
C ILE A 196 -4.84 -18.19 6.82
N MET A 197 -4.58 -16.99 7.34
CA MET A 197 -4.65 -15.73 6.61
C MET A 197 -3.26 -15.16 6.33
N PHE A 198 -3.01 -14.85 5.07
CA PHE A 198 -1.78 -14.21 4.61
C PHE A 198 -2.11 -12.80 4.10
N PRO A 199 -1.61 -11.73 4.74
CA PRO A 199 -1.87 -10.37 4.28
C PRO A 199 -1.15 -10.09 2.97
N LEU A 200 -1.86 -9.45 2.04
CA LEU A 200 -1.33 -8.96 0.78
C LEU A 200 -1.02 -7.47 0.94
N LYS A 201 0.22 -7.10 0.67
CA LYS A 201 0.71 -5.72 0.85
C LYS A 201 0.96 -5.04 -0.49
N ASN A 202 0.62 -3.76 -0.56
CA ASN A 202 0.97 -2.91 -1.69
C ASN A 202 2.47 -2.52 -1.67
N ALA A 203 2.91 -1.72 -2.65
CA ALA A 203 4.30 -1.25 -2.75
C ALA A 203 4.75 -0.40 -1.54
N GLN A 204 3.82 0.23 -0.83
CA GLN A 204 4.06 1.02 0.38
C GLN A 204 4.05 0.17 1.66
N GLY A 205 3.85 -1.15 1.55
CA GLY A 205 3.81 -2.08 2.69
C GLY A 205 2.47 -2.12 3.45
N ARG A 206 1.44 -1.36 3.00
CA ARG A 206 0.10 -1.34 3.60
C ARG A 206 -0.69 -2.58 3.17
N ILE A 207 -1.52 -3.11 4.05
CA ILE A 207 -2.34 -4.30 3.76
C ILE A 207 -3.55 -3.88 2.93
N VAL A 208 -3.72 -4.50 1.76
CA VAL A 208 -4.78 -4.21 0.79
C VAL A 208 -5.67 -5.41 0.48
N GLY A 209 -5.48 -6.51 1.18
CA GLY A 209 -6.26 -7.72 1.01
C GLY A 209 -5.67 -8.91 1.74
N PHE A 210 -6.30 -10.07 1.59
CA PHE A 210 -5.87 -11.32 2.18
C PHE A 210 -5.93 -12.48 1.20
N SER A 211 -5.03 -13.45 1.41
CA SER A 211 -5.15 -14.80 0.87
C SER A 211 -5.42 -15.78 2.01
N GLY A 212 -6.51 -16.54 1.92
CA GLY A 212 -6.91 -17.52 2.94
C GLY A 212 -6.62 -18.95 2.50
N ARG A 213 -5.94 -19.74 3.34
CA ARG A 213 -5.64 -21.16 3.09
C ARG A 213 -6.32 -22.06 4.12
N THR A 214 -7.00 -23.10 3.66
CA THR A 214 -7.47 -24.22 4.52
C THR A 214 -6.28 -25.04 5.01
N TYR A 215 -6.32 -25.48 6.25
CA TYR A 215 -5.26 -26.27 6.88
C TYR A 215 -5.77 -27.66 7.28
N ASN A 216 -7.08 -27.83 7.39
CA ASN A 216 -7.72 -29.12 7.59
C ASN A 216 -8.00 -29.77 6.23
N ASN A 217 -7.51 -31.00 6.04
CA ASN A 217 -7.87 -31.81 4.89
C ASN A 217 -9.32 -32.29 5.09
N GLN A 218 -10.29 -31.51 4.63
CA GLN A 218 -11.62 -31.99 4.30
C GLN A 218 -11.87 -31.85 2.80
#